data_c864f705d5f5191b2383253f72873839
#
_entry.id   c864f705d5f5191b2383253f72873839
#
_cell.length_a   1.000
_cell.length_b   1.000
_cell.length_c   1.000
_cell.angle_alpha   90.00
_cell.angle_beta   90.00
_cell.angle_gamma   90.00
#
_symmetry.space_group_name_H-M   'P 1'
#
loop_
_entity.id
_entity.type
_entity.pdbx_description
1 polymer ?
#
loop_
_entity_poly.entity_id
_entity_poly.type
_entity_poly.pdbx_seq_one_letter_code
_entity_poly.pdbx_strand_id
1 'polypeptide(L)'
;MEAYFDNSATTRCFDEVKDIVCKTMTGDFGNPSAMHKKGMEAENYVRRSAQTLAKLLKVNEKEILFTSGGTESDNLAIIGGVEANKRMGNHIITTAVEHAAVAQPFAYLKEQGYEVTILPVDHHGVVKLDALEAALRLDTILVSVMYVNNEVGAVMPVEEIGKLVHEKSPKALFHVDAIQAFGKYRIYPKKLGIDLLSVSSHKIHGPKGVGFLYINEKVRVQPQILGGGQQNGMRSGTDNVPGIAGLGVAADMVYTDFDKKIQHLYALKERMAEGLSKLGDVTVNGMPLMEGAPHIMSVTFHGVRSEVLLHTLEEFGVYISAGSACSSHKRKPSATLTAMGLSRADVESTVRISFCEENTFEEVDYCLEALGKTIPMLRRYARR
;
A
#
# COMPACT_ATOMS: atom_id res chain seq x y z
N MET A 1 19.32 16.45 -14.49
CA MET A 1 18.78 16.17 -13.13
C MET A 1 17.97 14.92 -13.24
N GLU A 2 17.96 14.07 -12.20
CA GLU A 2 17.04 12.93 -12.11
C GLU A 2 15.94 13.28 -11.10
N ALA A 3 14.67 13.04 -11.45
CA ALA A 3 13.52 13.31 -10.61
C ALA A 3 12.62 12.06 -10.57
N TYR A 4 12.63 11.36 -9.43
CA TYR A 4 11.90 10.10 -9.24
C TYR A 4 10.57 10.35 -8.51
N PHE A 5 9.47 10.26 -9.26
CA PHE A 5 8.11 10.47 -8.79
C PHE A 5 7.24 9.20 -8.94
N ASP A 6 7.84 8.02 -8.78
CA ASP A 6 7.13 6.73 -8.76
C ASP A 6 7.30 6.00 -7.41
N ASN A 7 7.34 6.76 -6.31
CA ASN A 7 7.56 6.25 -4.95
C ASN A 7 6.43 5.32 -4.46
N SER A 8 5.23 5.40 -5.02
CA SER A 8 4.15 4.45 -4.76
C SER A 8 4.39 3.07 -5.40
N ALA A 9 5.25 2.95 -6.41
CA ALA A 9 5.68 1.65 -6.93
C ALA A 9 6.76 1.02 -6.04
N THR A 10 7.79 1.78 -5.68
CA THR A 10 8.83 1.40 -4.72
C THR A 10 9.61 2.64 -4.30
N THR A 11 10.18 2.66 -3.12
CA THR A 11 11.08 3.72 -2.66
C THR A 11 12.54 3.26 -2.67
N ARG A 12 13.47 4.21 -2.75
CA ARG A 12 14.89 3.97 -2.49
C ARG A 12 15.06 3.63 -1.00
N CYS A 13 15.90 2.65 -0.65
CA CYS A 13 16.26 2.38 0.74
C CYS A 13 17.06 3.55 1.33
N PHE A 14 16.81 3.88 2.59
CA PHE A 14 17.68 4.77 3.35
C PHE A 14 19.08 4.16 3.52
N ASP A 15 20.09 5.00 3.69
CA ASP A 15 21.46 4.54 3.86
C ASP A 15 21.63 3.74 5.16
N GLU A 16 20.97 4.13 6.25
CA GLU A 16 20.94 3.40 7.52
C GLU A 16 20.31 2.01 7.36
N VAL A 17 19.30 1.89 6.50
CA VAL A 17 18.68 0.60 6.15
C VAL A 17 19.67 -0.29 5.40
N LYS A 18 20.37 0.23 4.41
CA LYS A 18 21.44 -0.48 3.70
C LYS A 18 22.50 -0.99 4.69
N ASP A 19 22.93 -0.13 5.61
CA ASP A 19 24.02 -0.46 6.53
C ASP A 19 23.63 -1.57 7.52
N ILE A 20 22.42 -1.55 8.09
CA ILE A 20 21.96 -2.64 8.96
C ILE A 20 21.75 -3.94 8.19
N VAL A 21 21.24 -3.89 6.96
CA VAL A 21 21.09 -5.06 6.09
C VAL A 21 22.47 -5.69 5.81
N CYS A 22 23.45 -4.90 5.39
CA CYS A 22 24.83 -5.39 5.15
C CYS A 22 25.43 -5.99 6.43
N LYS A 23 25.29 -5.33 7.58
CA LYS A 23 25.80 -5.80 8.87
C LYS A 23 25.22 -7.18 9.24
N THR A 24 23.91 -7.34 9.10
CA THR A 24 23.22 -8.59 9.46
C THR A 24 23.41 -9.71 8.44
N MET A 25 23.83 -9.40 7.20
CA MET A 25 24.22 -10.41 6.21
C MET A 25 25.63 -10.94 6.40
N THR A 26 26.56 -10.14 6.92
CA THR A 26 28.00 -10.47 6.92
C THR A 26 28.59 -10.62 8.32
N GLY A 27 28.24 -9.74 9.25
CA GLY A 27 28.74 -9.73 10.64
C GLY A 27 27.89 -10.58 11.58
N ASP A 28 26.60 -10.25 11.67
CA ASP A 28 25.65 -10.85 12.61
C ASP A 28 24.70 -11.85 11.90
N PHE A 29 25.28 -12.72 11.04
CA PHE A 29 24.59 -13.60 10.11
C PHE A 29 23.97 -14.87 10.72
N GLY A 30 23.77 -14.91 12.04
CA GLY A 30 23.26 -16.08 12.73
C GLY A 30 21.83 -16.48 12.33
N ASN A 31 21.49 -17.76 12.51
CA ASN A 31 20.10 -18.21 12.40
C ASN A 31 19.41 -18.00 13.76
N PRO A 32 18.28 -17.26 13.84
CA PRO A 32 17.55 -17.03 15.10
C PRO A 32 17.15 -18.29 15.85
N SER A 33 16.95 -19.42 15.14
CA SER A 33 16.61 -20.71 15.75
C SER A 33 17.80 -21.42 16.42
N ALA A 34 19.03 -20.91 16.26
CA ALA A 34 20.21 -21.53 16.83
C ALA A 34 20.45 -21.08 18.28
N MET A 35 20.75 -22.04 19.18
CA MET A 35 20.89 -21.79 20.63
C MET A 35 22.23 -21.13 21.02
N HIS A 36 23.15 -20.96 20.09
CA HIS A 36 24.44 -20.32 20.37
C HIS A 36 24.38 -18.81 20.21
N LYS A 37 25.42 -18.09 20.68
CA LYS A 37 25.48 -16.63 20.73
C LYS A 37 25.11 -15.94 19.41
N LYS A 38 25.55 -16.45 18.27
CA LYS A 38 25.22 -15.91 16.94
C LYS A 38 23.73 -15.98 16.63
N GLY A 39 23.04 -17.06 17.05
CA GLY A 39 21.58 -17.16 16.91
C GLY A 39 20.85 -16.14 17.77
N MET A 40 21.28 -15.99 19.03
CA MET A 40 20.70 -14.98 19.95
C MET A 40 20.89 -13.55 19.44
N GLU A 41 22.04 -13.24 18.83
CA GLU A 41 22.29 -11.94 18.19
C GLU A 41 21.30 -11.68 17.04
N ALA A 42 21.07 -12.68 16.18
CA ALA A 42 20.12 -12.61 15.07
C ALA A 42 18.67 -12.49 15.57
N GLU A 43 18.26 -13.26 16.58
CA GLU A 43 16.94 -13.17 17.22
C GLU A 43 16.68 -11.77 17.81
N ASN A 44 17.70 -11.12 18.37
CA ASN A 44 17.58 -9.78 18.92
C ASN A 44 17.19 -8.74 17.83
N TYR A 45 17.66 -8.88 16.59
CA TYR A 45 17.24 -8.00 15.49
C TYR A 45 15.76 -8.20 15.17
N VAL A 46 15.29 -9.44 15.08
CA VAL A 46 13.87 -9.76 14.82
C VAL A 46 12.99 -9.18 15.93
N ARG A 47 13.36 -9.42 17.20
CA ARG A 47 12.62 -8.92 18.36
C ARG A 47 12.58 -7.39 18.43
N ARG A 48 13.71 -6.70 18.22
CA ARG A 48 13.77 -5.23 18.23
C ARG A 48 12.90 -4.64 17.13
N SER A 49 12.89 -5.22 15.94
CA SER A 49 12.02 -4.78 14.85
C SER A 49 10.54 -4.95 15.21
N ALA A 50 10.17 -6.10 15.78
CA ALA A 50 8.79 -6.32 16.27
C ALA A 50 8.40 -5.29 17.36
N GLN A 51 9.29 -4.99 18.30
CA GLN A 51 9.08 -3.98 19.33
C GLN A 51 8.90 -2.58 18.76
N THR A 52 9.71 -2.19 17.76
CA THR A 52 9.58 -0.90 17.08
C THR A 52 8.22 -0.79 16.40
N LEU A 53 7.82 -1.79 15.61
CA LEU A 53 6.54 -1.80 14.91
C LEU A 53 5.35 -1.80 15.90
N ALA A 54 5.43 -2.61 16.95
CA ALA A 54 4.41 -2.68 17.99
C ALA A 54 4.24 -1.34 18.72
N LYS A 55 5.33 -0.65 19.04
CA LYS A 55 5.31 0.70 19.63
C LYS A 55 4.63 1.72 18.71
N LEU A 56 4.96 1.70 17.42
CA LEU A 56 4.38 2.62 16.43
C LEU A 56 2.87 2.41 16.25
N LEU A 57 2.43 1.15 16.24
CA LEU A 57 1.02 0.76 16.11
C LEU A 57 0.25 0.77 17.45
N LYS A 58 0.93 0.94 18.61
CA LYS A 58 0.39 0.80 19.97
C LYS A 58 -0.28 -0.56 20.22
N VAL A 59 0.42 -1.62 19.85
CA VAL A 59 -0.02 -3.02 19.97
C VAL A 59 1.03 -3.86 20.71
N ASN A 60 0.77 -5.17 20.92
CA ASN A 60 1.75 -6.08 21.49
C ASN A 60 2.73 -6.57 20.42
N GLU A 61 4.02 -6.78 20.76
CA GLU A 61 5.01 -7.32 19.81
C GLU A 61 4.63 -8.71 19.24
N LYS A 62 3.88 -9.50 20.00
CA LYS A 62 3.35 -10.82 19.57
C LYS A 62 2.28 -10.73 18.48
N GLU A 63 1.71 -9.54 18.28
CA GLU A 63 0.72 -9.28 17.23
C GLU A 63 1.38 -8.91 15.89
N ILE A 64 2.72 -8.84 15.82
CA ILE A 64 3.49 -8.56 14.60
C ILE A 64 4.02 -9.87 14.03
N LEU A 65 3.63 -10.19 12.81
CA LEU A 65 4.09 -11.35 12.05
C LEU A 65 4.86 -10.88 10.82
N PHE A 66 6.14 -11.25 10.69
CA PHE A 66 6.93 -10.90 9.51
C PHE A 66 6.60 -11.80 8.33
N THR A 67 6.53 -11.18 7.15
CA THR A 67 6.21 -11.82 5.86
C THR A 67 7.24 -11.42 4.80
N SER A 68 7.12 -11.97 3.59
CA SER A 68 7.96 -11.56 2.46
C SER A 68 7.51 -10.25 1.79
N GLY A 69 6.43 -9.63 2.24
CA GLY A 69 5.90 -8.38 1.69
C GLY A 69 4.39 -8.29 1.77
N GLY A 70 3.83 -7.21 1.19
CA GLY A 70 2.40 -6.95 1.23
C GLY A 70 1.55 -8.07 0.64
N THR A 71 1.95 -8.63 -0.50
CA THR A 71 1.20 -9.71 -1.14
C THR A 71 1.07 -10.95 -0.25
N GLU A 72 2.13 -11.37 0.46
CA GLU A 72 2.03 -12.47 1.41
C GLU A 72 1.15 -12.09 2.60
N SER A 73 1.28 -10.86 3.11
CA SER A 73 0.46 -10.36 4.23
C SER A 73 -1.03 -10.38 3.87
N ASP A 74 -1.41 -9.85 2.70
CA ASP A 74 -2.79 -9.82 2.24
C ASP A 74 -3.36 -11.23 2.01
N ASN A 75 -2.59 -12.12 1.37
CA ASN A 75 -3.01 -13.50 1.16
C ASN A 75 -3.22 -14.24 2.48
N LEU A 76 -2.30 -14.09 3.44
CA LEU A 76 -2.42 -14.72 4.75
C LEU A 76 -3.61 -14.15 5.53
N ALA A 77 -3.81 -12.83 5.49
CA ALA A 77 -4.94 -12.17 6.14
C ALA A 77 -6.28 -12.65 5.56
N ILE A 78 -6.39 -12.69 4.24
CA ILE A 78 -7.64 -13.00 3.53
C ILE A 78 -7.90 -14.51 3.54
N ILE A 79 -7.01 -15.30 2.95
CA ILE A 79 -7.21 -16.75 2.82
C ILE A 79 -7.13 -17.41 4.19
N GLY A 80 -6.08 -17.09 4.97
CA GLY A 80 -5.90 -17.64 6.31
C GLY A 80 -7.01 -17.23 7.28
N GLY A 81 -7.47 -15.96 7.18
CA GLY A 81 -8.60 -15.45 7.98
C GLY A 81 -9.92 -16.16 7.65
N VAL A 82 -10.24 -16.29 6.36
CA VAL A 82 -11.45 -17.00 5.91
C VAL A 82 -11.43 -18.48 6.31
N GLU A 83 -10.32 -19.19 6.06
CA GLU A 83 -10.19 -20.61 6.40
C GLU A 83 -10.35 -20.87 7.92
N ALA A 84 -9.78 -19.99 8.76
CA ALA A 84 -9.93 -20.11 10.21
C ALA A 84 -11.37 -19.90 10.68
N ASN A 85 -12.16 -19.12 9.95
CA ASN A 85 -13.52 -18.70 10.32
C ASN A 85 -14.64 -19.30 9.46
N LYS A 86 -14.35 -20.24 8.56
CA LYS A 86 -15.29 -20.85 7.61
C LYS A 86 -16.54 -21.50 8.23
N ARG A 87 -16.53 -21.82 9.52
CA ARG A 87 -17.70 -22.34 10.23
C ARG A 87 -18.67 -21.26 10.70
N MET A 88 -18.26 -19.98 10.62
CA MET A 88 -19.06 -18.85 11.10
C MET A 88 -19.92 -18.23 10.01
N GLY A 89 -19.59 -18.45 8.73
CA GLY A 89 -20.33 -17.92 7.60
C GLY A 89 -19.64 -18.22 6.27
N ASN A 90 -20.23 -17.71 5.20
CA ASN A 90 -19.78 -17.93 3.82
C ASN A 90 -19.67 -16.64 3.01
N HIS A 91 -19.90 -15.48 3.62
CA HIS A 91 -19.90 -14.20 2.95
C HIS A 91 -18.65 -13.37 3.29
N ILE A 92 -18.04 -12.78 2.25
CA ILE A 92 -16.87 -11.91 2.35
C ILE A 92 -17.04 -10.64 1.51
N ILE A 93 -16.52 -9.52 1.98
CA ILE A 93 -16.69 -8.20 1.36
C ILE A 93 -15.34 -7.57 1.04
N THR A 94 -15.24 -6.96 -0.14
CA THR A 94 -14.09 -6.13 -0.54
C THR A 94 -14.56 -4.94 -1.39
N THR A 95 -13.64 -4.09 -1.86
CA THR A 95 -13.97 -2.93 -2.69
C THR A 95 -13.56 -3.12 -4.16
N ALA A 96 -14.11 -2.30 -5.04
CA ALA A 96 -13.80 -2.32 -6.48
C ALA A 96 -12.42 -1.72 -6.82
N VAL A 97 -11.71 -1.16 -5.85
CA VAL A 97 -10.46 -0.40 -6.04
C VAL A 97 -9.25 -1.02 -5.35
N GLU A 98 -9.37 -2.26 -4.92
CA GLU A 98 -8.30 -2.97 -4.23
C GLU A 98 -7.11 -3.29 -5.14
N HIS A 99 -5.94 -3.38 -4.53
CA HIS A 99 -4.76 -3.91 -5.19
C HIS A 99 -4.95 -5.39 -5.58
N ALA A 100 -4.25 -5.83 -6.62
CA ALA A 100 -4.32 -7.23 -7.09
C ALA A 100 -4.01 -8.26 -6.00
N ALA A 101 -3.18 -7.93 -5.00
CA ALA A 101 -2.86 -8.80 -3.86
C ALA A 101 -4.07 -9.07 -2.94
N VAL A 102 -5.10 -8.22 -2.98
CA VAL A 102 -6.40 -8.40 -2.32
C VAL A 102 -7.43 -8.97 -3.30
N ALA A 103 -7.58 -8.37 -4.49
CA ALA A 103 -8.60 -8.75 -5.45
C ALA A 103 -8.47 -10.22 -5.93
N GLN A 104 -7.24 -10.73 -6.12
CA GLN A 104 -7.01 -12.11 -6.58
C GLN A 104 -7.37 -13.16 -5.51
N PRO A 105 -7.00 -13.04 -4.22
CA PRO A 105 -7.51 -13.89 -3.16
C PRO A 105 -9.04 -13.93 -3.06
N PHE A 106 -9.73 -12.79 -3.24
CA PHE A 106 -11.19 -12.77 -3.26
C PHE A 106 -11.75 -13.51 -4.48
N ALA A 107 -11.15 -13.36 -5.66
CA ALA A 107 -11.54 -14.12 -6.85
C ALA A 107 -11.34 -15.63 -6.63
N TYR A 108 -10.20 -16.03 -6.07
CA TYR A 108 -9.92 -17.40 -5.69
C TYR A 108 -10.96 -17.96 -4.71
N LEU A 109 -11.27 -17.24 -3.64
CA LEU A 109 -12.28 -17.67 -2.64
C LEU A 109 -13.68 -17.79 -3.25
N LYS A 110 -14.03 -16.92 -4.20
CA LYS A 110 -15.27 -17.03 -4.96
C LYS A 110 -15.34 -18.36 -5.74
N GLU A 111 -14.24 -18.77 -6.37
CA GLU A 111 -14.15 -20.08 -7.04
C GLU A 111 -14.25 -21.27 -6.05
N GLN A 112 -13.87 -21.06 -4.79
CA GLN A 112 -14.04 -22.04 -3.71
C GLN A 112 -15.46 -22.06 -3.11
N GLY A 113 -16.38 -21.25 -3.63
CA GLY A 113 -17.80 -21.24 -3.25
C GLY A 113 -18.19 -20.20 -2.19
N TYR A 114 -17.29 -19.27 -1.83
CA TYR A 114 -17.67 -18.15 -0.96
C TYR A 114 -18.49 -17.10 -1.72
N GLU A 115 -19.44 -16.50 -1.03
CA GLU A 115 -20.18 -15.34 -1.56
C GLU A 115 -19.33 -14.08 -1.42
N VAL A 116 -19.03 -13.42 -2.54
CA VAL A 116 -18.20 -12.22 -2.58
C VAL A 116 -19.04 -11.01 -2.94
N THR A 117 -19.09 -10.03 -2.06
CA THR A 117 -19.62 -8.69 -2.36
C THR A 117 -18.47 -7.72 -2.64
N ILE A 118 -18.53 -7.05 -3.79
CA ILE A 118 -17.58 -6.00 -4.18
C ILE A 118 -18.29 -4.66 -4.05
N LEU A 119 -17.84 -3.83 -3.12
CA LEU A 119 -18.44 -2.54 -2.85
C LEU A 119 -18.06 -1.50 -3.92
N PRO A 120 -19.02 -0.70 -4.39
CA PRO A 120 -18.73 0.42 -5.28
C PRO A 120 -18.03 1.55 -4.53
N VAL A 121 -17.36 2.42 -5.30
CA VAL A 121 -16.79 3.68 -4.83
C VAL A 121 -17.50 4.87 -5.47
N ASP A 122 -17.28 6.05 -4.93
CA ASP A 122 -17.70 7.30 -5.53
C ASP A 122 -16.69 7.80 -6.58
N HIS A 123 -16.93 8.99 -7.13
CA HIS A 123 -16.04 9.61 -8.13
C HIS A 123 -14.68 10.06 -7.57
N HIS A 124 -14.52 10.09 -6.24
CA HIS A 124 -13.24 10.32 -5.56
C HIS A 124 -12.45 9.01 -5.31
N GLY A 125 -13.04 7.86 -5.59
CA GLY A 125 -12.45 6.55 -5.32
C GLY A 125 -12.66 6.08 -3.87
N VAL A 126 -13.55 6.72 -3.12
CA VAL A 126 -13.86 6.38 -1.72
C VAL A 126 -15.05 5.41 -1.66
N VAL A 127 -14.94 4.38 -0.83
CA VAL A 127 -16.01 3.39 -0.64
C VAL A 127 -17.27 4.04 -0.07
N LYS A 128 -18.44 3.64 -0.58
CA LYS A 128 -19.73 4.12 -0.11
C LYS A 128 -20.15 3.37 1.16
N LEU A 129 -20.25 4.09 2.28
CA LEU A 129 -20.61 3.50 3.59
C LEU A 129 -22.01 2.92 3.62
N ASP A 130 -22.97 3.53 2.91
CA ASP A 130 -24.34 3.02 2.77
C ASP A 130 -24.35 1.65 2.04
N ALA A 131 -23.51 1.49 1.02
CA ALA A 131 -23.37 0.22 0.33
C ALA A 131 -22.72 -0.85 1.23
N LEU A 132 -21.74 -0.47 2.05
CA LEU A 132 -21.15 -1.37 3.05
C LEU A 132 -22.21 -1.79 4.09
N GLU A 133 -22.95 -0.83 4.66
CA GLU A 133 -23.98 -1.12 5.66
C GLU A 133 -25.05 -2.08 5.11
N ALA A 134 -25.49 -1.88 3.87
CA ALA A 134 -26.46 -2.74 3.21
C ALA A 134 -25.91 -4.16 2.90
N ALA A 135 -24.61 -4.28 2.69
CA ALA A 135 -23.94 -5.54 2.35
C ALA A 135 -23.61 -6.40 3.59
N LEU A 136 -23.45 -5.79 4.76
CA LEU A 136 -23.09 -6.50 6.00
C LEU A 136 -24.21 -7.44 6.45
N ARG A 137 -23.84 -8.71 6.74
CA ARG A 137 -24.76 -9.77 7.15
C ARG A 137 -24.21 -10.50 8.38
N LEU A 138 -25.05 -11.26 9.07
CA LEU A 138 -24.64 -12.06 10.23
C LEU A 138 -23.66 -13.20 9.88
N ASP A 139 -23.68 -13.66 8.63
CA ASP A 139 -22.76 -14.67 8.08
C ASP A 139 -21.57 -14.06 7.30
N THR A 140 -21.38 -12.75 7.36
CA THR A 140 -20.15 -12.10 6.89
C THR A 140 -19.00 -12.45 7.82
N ILE A 141 -17.90 -12.97 7.27
CA ILE A 141 -16.73 -13.44 8.04
C ILE A 141 -15.46 -12.65 7.79
N LEU A 142 -15.41 -11.88 6.70
CA LEU A 142 -14.28 -10.99 6.38
C LEU A 142 -14.77 -9.76 5.61
N VAL A 143 -14.26 -8.60 6.02
CA VAL A 143 -14.30 -7.36 5.23
C VAL A 143 -12.86 -6.91 5.03
N SER A 144 -12.46 -6.69 3.77
CA SER A 144 -11.11 -6.24 3.41
C SER A 144 -11.19 -4.95 2.61
N VAL A 145 -10.53 -3.90 3.10
CA VAL A 145 -10.51 -2.56 2.47
C VAL A 145 -9.11 -1.98 2.55
N MET A 146 -8.59 -1.42 1.45
CA MET A 146 -7.33 -0.69 1.51
C MET A 146 -7.51 0.62 2.30
N TYR A 147 -6.46 1.08 2.98
CA TYR A 147 -6.50 2.36 3.69
C TYR A 147 -6.34 3.53 2.73
N VAL A 148 -5.34 3.45 1.85
CA VAL A 148 -5.02 4.46 0.83
C VAL A 148 -4.94 3.78 -0.53
N ASN A 149 -5.68 4.29 -1.49
CA ASN A 149 -5.61 3.76 -2.85
C ASN A 149 -4.28 4.13 -3.53
N ASN A 150 -3.61 3.12 -4.08
CA ASN A 150 -2.28 3.24 -4.67
C ASN A 150 -2.23 3.97 -6.02
N GLU A 151 -3.38 4.23 -6.66
CA GLU A 151 -3.46 4.90 -7.97
C GLU A 151 -3.88 6.36 -7.84
N VAL A 152 -4.89 6.65 -7.02
CA VAL A 152 -5.50 7.98 -6.93
C VAL A 152 -5.29 8.66 -5.58
N GLY A 153 -4.73 7.93 -4.59
CA GLY A 153 -4.50 8.49 -3.26
C GLY A 153 -5.78 8.73 -2.46
N ALA A 154 -6.90 8.09 -2.84
CA ALA A 154 -8.12 8.14 -2.04
C ALA A 154 -7.90 7.50 -0.67
N VAL A 155 -8.38 8.16 0.38
CA VAL A 155 -8.26 7.72 1.77
C VAL A 155 -9.60 7.16 2.23
N MET A 156 -9.64 5.90 2.62
CA MET A 156 -10.87 5.26 3.07
C MET A 156 -11.21 5.66 4.51
N PRO A 157 -12.49 5.79 4.85
CA PRO A 157 -12.96 6.12 6.21
C PRO A 157 -12.88 4.86 7.11
N VAL A 158 -11.64 4.44 7.43
CA VAL A 158 -11.35 3.14 8.07
C VAL A 158 -11.96 3.03 9.47
N GLU A 159 -12.04 4.14 10.22
CA GLU A 159 -12.64 4.15 11.56
C GLU A 159 -14.16 3.88 11.49
N GLU A 160 -14.85 4.52 10.56
CA GLU A 160 -16.28 4.33 10.31
C GLU A 160 -16.57 2.92 9.78
N ILE A 161 -15.73 2.42 8.87
CA ILE A 161 -15.85 1.06 8.35
C ILE A 161 -15.69 0.04 9.47
N GLY A 162 -14.64 0.14 10.28
CA GLY A 162 -14.39 -0.77 11.41
C GLY A 162 -15.55 -0.80 12.39
N LYS A 163 -16.10 0.36 12.70
CA LYS A 163 -17.27 0.49 13.57
C LYS A 163 -18.50 -0.21 13.00
N LEU A 164 -18.84 0.06 11.73
CA LEU A 164 -19.97 -0.60 11.05
C LEU A 164 -19.81 -2.11 10.98
N VAL A 165 -18.61 -2.60 10.64
CA VAL A 165 -18.30 -4.03 10.55
C VAL A 165 -18.60 -4.73 11.88
N HIS A 166 -18.06 -4.22 13.00
CA HIS A 166 -18.24 -4.86 14.30
C HIS A 166 -19.64 -4.69 14.88
N GLU A 167 -20.34 -3.61 14.52
CA GLU A 167 -21.76 -3.42 14.94
C GLU A 167 -22.73 -4.35 14.19
N LYS A 168 -22.57 -4.51 12.88
CA LYS A 168 -23.52 -5.27 12.03
C LYS A 168 -23.12 -6.74 11.84
N SER A 169 -21.82 -7.02 11.84
CA SER A 169 -21.27 -8.36 11.62
C SER A 169 -20.18 -8.68 12.66
N PRO A 170 -20.53 -8.85 13.95
CA PRO A 170 -19.57 -8.91 15.05
C PRO A 170 -18.61 -10.11 15.01
N LYS A 171 -18.82 -11.06 14.08
CA LYS A 171 -17.93 -12.19 13.82
C LYS A 171 -16.98 -11.96 12.64
N ALA A 172 -17.23 -10.91 11.86
CA ALA A 172 -16.40 -10.60 10.71
C ALA A 172 -15.03 -10.06 11.15
N LEU A 173 -13.98 -10.53 10.50
CA LEU A 173 -12.66 -9.93 10.60
C LEU A 173 -12.63 -8.66 9.74
N PHE A 174 -12.04 -7.61 10.26
CA PHE A 174 -11.75 -6.42 9.49
C PHE A 174 -10.27 -6.37 9.13
N HIS A 175 -9.97 -6.60 7.85
CA HIS A 175 -8.64 -6.50 7.26
C HIS A 175 -8.45 -5.16 6.56
N VAL A 176 -7.29 -4.55 6.77
CA VAL A 176 -6.89 -3.31 6.10
C VAL A 176 -5.55 -3.50 5.39
N ASP A 177 -5.53 -3.35 4.06
CA ASP A 177 -4.29 -3.14 3.31
C ASP A 177 -3.79 -1.72 3.57
N ALA A 178 -2.76 -1.59 4.42
CA ALA A 178 -2.15 -0.33 4.80
C ALA A 178 -0.81 -0.07 4.08
N ILE A 179 -0.53 -0.78 2.98
CA ILE A 179 0.75 -0.72 2.27
C ILE A 179 1.09 0.72 1.83
N GLN A 180 0.10 1.50 1.40
CA GLN A 180 0.29 2.91 1.03
C GLN A 180 0.07 3.87 2.20
N ALA A 181 -0.49 3.41 3.33
CA ALA A 181 -0.81 4.26 4.47
C ALA A 181 0.27 4.25 5.56
N PHE A 182 0.92 3.11 5.79
CA PHE A 182 1.95 3.00 6.82
C PHE A 182 3.14 3.92 6.49
N GLY A 183 3.59 4.69 7.49
CA GLY A 183 4.60 5.75 7.30
C GLY A 183 4.06 7.07 6.74
N LYS A 184 2.76 7.15 6.40
CA LYS A 184 2.07 8.37 5.92
C LYS A 184 0.93 8.77 6.85
N TYR A 185 0.43 7.84 7.66
CA TYR A 185 -0.61 8.04 8.67
C TYR A 185 -0.19 7.40 9.99
N ARG A 186 -0.66 7.96 11.13
CA ARG A 186 -0.56 7.32 12.44
C ARG A 186 -1.69 6.30 12.56
N ILE A 187 -1.37 5.02 12.47
CA ILE A 187 -2.36 3.95 12.48
C ILE A 187 -2.34 3.26 13.85
N TYR A 188 -3.47 3.21 14.51
CA TYR A 188 -3.66 2.52 15.78
C TYR A 188 -4.75 1.44 15.60
N PRO A 189 -4.39 0.21 15.18
CA PRO A 189 -5.35 -0.81 14.76
C PRO A 189 -6.47 -1.06 15.78
N LYS A 190 -6.14 -1.19 17.05
CA LYS A 190 -7.13 -1.44 18.12
C LYS A 190 -8.14 -0.29 18.28
N LYS A 191 -7.72 0.96 18.04
CA LYS A 191 -8.62 2.11 18.07
C LYS A 191 -9.55 2.15 16.86
N LEU A 192 -9.04 1.75 15.69
CA LEU A 192 -9.75 1.77 14.41
C LEU A 192 -10.60 0.50 14.18
N GLY A 193 -10.63 -0.43 15.14
CA GLY A 193 -11.33 -1.70 15.00
C GLY A 193 -10.71 -2.64 13.94
N ILE A 194 -9.43 -2.49 13.64
CA ILE A 194 -8.73 -3.33 12.66
C ILE A 194 -8.26 -4.61 13.33
N ASP A 195 -8.60 -5.75 12.75
CA ASP A 195 -8.18 -7.08 13.22
C ASP A 195 -6.90 -7.56 12.54
N LEU A 196 -6.73 -7.21 11.26
CA LEU A 196 -5.61 -7.60 10.41
C LEU A 196 -5.11 -6.38 9.63
N LEU A 197 -3.79 -6.11 9.62
CA LEU A 197 -3.22 -4.97 8.90
C LEU A 197 -1.98 -5.38 8.12
N SER A 198 -2.01 -5.23 6.80
CA SER A 198 -0.90 -5.57 5.91
C SER A 198 0.02 -4.38 5.63
N VAL A 199 1.34 -4.60 5.69
CA VAL A 199 2.36 -3.59 5.39
C VAL A 199 3.51 -4.19 4.58
N SER A 200 4.09 -3.38 3.68
CA SER A 200 5.26 -3.75 2.87
C SER A 200 6.41 -2.76 3.08
N SER A 201 7.59 -3.30 3.33
CA SER A 201 8.79 -2.52 3.67
C SER A 201 9.24 -1.55 2.57
N HIS A 202 9.20 -1.99 1.30
CA HIS A 202 9.71 -1.20 0.18
C HIS A 202 8.87 0.04 -0.18
N LYS A 203 7.76 0.30 0.52
CA LYS A 203 6.96 1.52 0.39
C LYS A 203 7.34 2.60 1.41
N ILE A 204 8.22 2.24 2.35
CA ILE A 204 8.69 3.08 3.45
C ILE A 204 10.22 3.13 3.54
N HIS A 205 10.90 3.11 2.40
CA HIS A 205 12.36 3.15 2.30
C HIS A 205 13.10 1.94 2.92
N GLY A 206 12.38 0.84 3.13
CA GLY A 206 12.95 -0.41 3.60
C GLY A 206 13.27 -1.39 2.45
N PRO A 207 13.83 -2.57 2.76
CA PRO A 207 14.18 -3.58 1.78
C PRO A 207 12.95 -4.16 1.07
N LYS A 208 13.13 -4.56 -0.19
CA LYS A 208 12.19 -5.45 -0.90
C LYS A 208 12.26 -6.85 -0.30
N GLY A 209 11.19 -7.65 -0.46
CA GLY A 209 11.18 -9.04 0.01
C GLY A 209 10.98 -9.19 1.52
N VAL A 210 10.40 -8.17 2.17
CA VAL A 210 9.98 -8.18 3.57
C VAL A 210 8.78 -7.28 3.79
N GLY A 211 7.91 -7.67 4.70
CA GLY A 211 6.76 -6.93 5.19
C GLY A 211 6.30 -7.48 6.52
N PHE A 212 5.15 -7.08 6.99
CA PHE A 212 4.53 -7.67 8.15
C PHE A 212 3.01 -7.64 8.07
N LEU A 213 2.40 -8.56 8.79
CA LEU A 213 0.97 -8.59 9.08
C LEU A 213 0.79 -8.34 10.59
N TYR A 214 0.03 -7.31 10.96
CA TYR A 214 -0.52 -7.22 12.30
C TYR A 214 -1.73 -8.16 12.41
N ILE A 215 -1.74 -8.97 13.46
CA ILE A 215 -2.82 -9.90 13.77
C ILE A 215 -3.28 -9.61 15.20
N ASN A 216 -4.51 -9.12 15.38
CA ASN A 216 -5.07 -8.90 16.71
C ASN A 216 -5.07 -10.22 17.50
N GLU A 217 -4.58 -10.20 18.74
CA GLU A 217 -4.45 -11.38 19.61
C GLU A 217 -5.77 -12.16 19.84
N LYS A 218 -6.93 -11.52 19.58
CA LYS A 218 -8.27 -12.11 19.75
C LYS A 218 -8.77 -12.87 18.53
N VAL A 219 -8.10 -12.74 17.36
CA VAL A 219 -8.55 -13.36 16.12
C VAL A 219 -7.69 -14.55 15.73
N ARG A 220 -8.24 -15.42 14.89
CA ARG A 220 -7.55 -16.62 14.40
C ARG A 220 -7.31 -16.50 12.90
N VAL A 221 -6.10 -16.88 12.50
CA VAL A 221 -5.68 -16.97 11.11
C VAL A 221 -5.07 -18.36 10.88
N GLN A 222 -5.42 -19.02 9.80
CA GLN A 222 -4.84 -20.31 9.40
C GLN A 222 -3.48 -20.07 8.74
N PRO A 223 -2.37 -20.66 9.25
CA PRO A 223 -1.07 -20.57 8.58
C PRO A 223 -1.15 -21.09 7.14
N GLN A 224 -0.49 -20.39 6.22
CA GLN A 224 -0.44 -20.76 4.79
C GLN A 224 0.93 -21.36 4.41
N ILE A 225 2.00 -21.01 5.13
CA ILE A 225 3.36 -21.51 4.89
C ILE A 225 3.73 -22.43 6.06
N LEU A 226 3.66 -23.73 5.82
CA LEU A 226 3.90 -24.78 6.81
C LEU A 226 5.37 -25.23 6.77
N GLY A 227 5.92 -25.66 7.93
CA GLY A 227 7.30 -26.16 8.02
C GLY A 227 7.85 -26.19 9.44
N GLY A 228 9.01 -25.61 9.67
CA GLY A 228 9.80 -25.69 10.91
C GLY A 228 9.28 -24.94 12.13
N GLY A 229 8.10 -24.32 12.07
CA GLY A 229 7.46 -23.69 13.22
C GLY A 229 7.99 -22.29 13.59
N GLN A 230 8.76 -21.64 12.72
CA GLN A 230 9.21 -20.26 12.93
C GLN A 230 8.02 -19.31 13.12
N GLN A 231 8.25 -18.19 13.76
CA GLN A 231 7.22 -17.19 14.11
C GLN A 231 5.98 -17.84 14.77
N ASN A 232 6.21 -18.67 15.77
CA ASN A 232 5.18 -19.40 16.52
C ASN A 232 4.29 -20.30 15.63
N GLY A 233 4.84 -20.83 14.54
CA GLY A 233 4.14 -21.71 13.61
C GLY A 233 3.22 -20.99 12.61
N MET A 234 3.14 -19.67 12.69
CA MET A 234 2.30 -18.88 11.79
C MET A 234 2.92 -18.69 10.40
N ARG A 235 4.25 -18.62 10.33
CA ARG A 235 4.98 -18.48 9.07
C ARG A 235 6.31 -19.21 9.16
N SER A 236 6.36 -20.42 8.65
CA SER A 236 7.56 -21.26 8.67
C SER A 236 8.61 -20.81 7.65
N GLY A 237 9.83 -21.26 7.86
CA GLY A 237 11.02 -20.89 7.08
C GLY A 237 11.94 -19.98 7.87
N THR A 238 13.23 -20.05 7.60
CA THR A 238 14.24 -19.21 8.27
C THR A 238 13.90 -17.74 8.11
N ASP A 239 13.90 -16.99 9.22
CA ASP A 239 13.60 -15.57 9.19
C ASP A 239 14.60 -14.79 8.33
N ASN A 240 14.10 -13.89 7.52
CA ASN A 240 14.90 -12.93 6.74
C ASN A 240 15.42 -11.82 7.68
N VAL A 241 16.38 -12.20 8.55
CA VAL A 241 16.92 -11.28 9.57
C VAL A 241 17.40 -9.96 8.96
N PRO A 242 18.14 -9.92 7.84
CA PRO A 242 18.55 -8.68 7.21
C PRO A 242 17.36 -7.80 6.77
N GLY A 243 16.37 -8.41 6.12
CA GLY A 243 15.18 -7.70 5.69
C GLY A 243 14.36 -7.17 6.86
N ILE A 244 14.18 -7.99 7.91
CA ILE A 244 13.43 -7.63 9.12
C ILE A 244 14.12 -6.49 9.89
N ALA A 245 15.46 -6.55 10.04
CA ALA A 245 16.22 -5.50 10.68
C ALA A 245 16.12 -4.18 9.90
N GLY A 246 16.23 -4.25 8.56
CA GLY A 246 16.05 -3.10 7.68
C GLY A 246 14.64 -2.50 7.74
N LEU A 247 13.59 -3.34 7.79
CA LEU A 247 12.20 -2.89 7.97
C LEU A 247 12.03 -2.15 9.31
N GLY A 248 12.61 -2.66 10.41
CA GLY A 248 12.54 -2.02 11.72
C GLY A 248 13.17 -0.63 11.71
N VAL A 249 14.35 -0.49 11.09
CA VAL A 249 15.03 0.82 10.93
C VAL A 249 14.21 1.75 10.04
N ALA A 250 13.75 1.29 8.88
CA ALA A 250 12.93 2.10 7.97
C ALA A 250 11.66 2.62 8.66
N ALA A 251 10.97 1.76 9.42
CA ALA A 251 9.77 2.13 10.16
C ALA A 251 10.06 3.22 11.22
N ASP A 252 11.13 3.09 11.99
CA ASP A 252 11.51 4.12 12.97
C ASP A 252 11.82 5.46 12.29
N MET A 253 12.57 5.41 11.18
CA MET A 253 12.95 6.60 10.43
C MET A 253 11.75 7.34 9.83
N VAL A 254 10.80 6.66 9.19
CA VAL A 254 9.64 7.35 8.56
C VAL A 254 8.71 7.98 9.59
N TYR A 255 8.68 7.48 10.83
CA TYR A 255 7.91 8.09 11.92
C TYR A 255 8.70 9.11 12.74
N THR A 256 10.02 9.23 12.57
CA THR A 256 10.82 10.31 13.14
C THR A 256 10.51 11.61 12.39
N ASP A 257 10.28 12.71 13.11
CA ASP A 257 9.85 14.01 12.55
C ASP A 257 8.60 13.92 11.63
N PHE A 258 7.71 12.98 11.97
CA PHE A 258 6.57 12.58 11.14
C PHE A 258 5.75 13.76 10.61
N ASP A 259 5.29 14.65 11.48
CA ASP A 259 4.39 15.74 11.08
C ASP A 259 5.08 16.71 10.09
N LYS A 260 6.40 16.96 10.26
CA LYS A 260 7.20 17.77 9.34
C LYS A 260 7.32 17.11 7.96
N LYS A 261 7.54 15.79 7.92
CA LYS A 261 7.60 15.03 6.67
C LYS A 261 6.27 15.03 5.92
N ILE A 262 5.16 14.85 6.64
CA ILE A 262 3.82 14.91 6.05
C ILE A 262 3.51 16.31 5.50
N GLN A 263 3.85 17.37 6.24
CA GLN A 263 3.71 18.75 5.76
C GLN A 263 4.53 18.99 4.49
N HIS A 264 5.77 18.48 4.44
CA HIS A 264 6.61 18.57 3.25
C HIS A 264 5.99 17.86 2.04
N LEU A 265 5.46 16.65 2.21
CA LEU A 265 4.77 15.93 1.13
C LEU A 265 3.55 16.70 0.59
N TYR A 266 2.74 17.30 1.46
CA TYR A 266 1.63 18.15 1.02
C TYR A 266 2.13 19.39 0.28
N ALA A 267 3.20 20.03 0.74
CA ALA A 267 3.77 21.20 0.07
C ALA A 267 4.31 20.88 -1.34
N LEU A 268 4.97 19.71 -1.51
CA LEU A 268 5.37 19.22 -2.84
C LEU A 268 4.15 18.96 -3.74
N LYS A 269 3.11 18.35 -3.19
CA LYS A 269 1.86 18.06 -3.88
C LYS A 269 1.13 19.34 -4.33
N GLU A 270 1.05 20.35 -3.48
CA GLU A 270 0.50 21.67 -3.81
C GLU A 270 1.31 22.35 -4.92
N ARG A 271 2.65 22.38 -4.79
CA ARG A 271 3.53 22.96 -5.81
C ARG A 271 3.33 22.30 -7.17
N MET A 272 3.23 20.95 -7.19
CA MET A 272 2.96 20.22 -8.42
C MET A 272 1.59 20.60 -9.00
N ALA A 273 0.53 20.63 -8.19
CA ALA A 273 -0.82 20.98 -8.63
C ALA A 273 -0.92 22.40 -9.19
N GLU A 274 -0.27 23.38 -8.55
CA GLU A 274 -0.19 24.76 -9.04
C GLU A 274 0.50 24.85 -10.41
N GLY A 275 1.57 24.08 -10.61
CA GLY A 275 2.27 24.03 -11.91
C GLY A 275 1.43 23.37 -12.98
N LEU A 276 0.78 22.24 -12.67
CA LEU A 276 -0.09 21.51 -13.60
C LEU A 276 -1.30 22.34 -14.06
N SER A 277 -1.86 23.19 -13.20
CA SER A 277 -2.99 24.06 -13.55
C SER A 277 -2.68 25.02 -14.70
N LYS A 278 -1.40 25.33 -14.93
CA LYS A 278 -0.92 26.23 -16.00
C LYS A 278 -0.77 25.53 -17.35
N LEU A 279 -0.80 24.21 -17.40
CA LEU A 279 -0.59 23.43 -18.64
C LEU A 279 -1.85 23.31 -19.52
N GLY A 280 -3.04 23.66 -19.00
CA GLY A 280 -4.34 23.55 -19.69
C GLY A 280 -4.73 22.10 -20.00
N ASP A 281 -6.04 21.82 -20.06
CA ASP A 281 -6.62 20.51 -20.34
C ASP A 281 -5.99 19.38 -19.48
N VAL A 282 -5.90 19.62 -18.16
CA VAL A 282 -5.37 18.69 -17.16
C VAL A 282 -6.40 18.54 -16.04
N THR A 283 -6.66 17.33 -15.62
CA THR A 283 -7.54 17.03 -14.48
C THR A 283 -6.77 16.26 -13.41
N VAL A 284 -6.83 16.72 -12.16
CA VAL A 284 -6.36 15.95 -11.00
C VAL A 284 -7.54 15.10 -10.51
N ASN A 285 -7.38 13.77 -10.49
CA ASN A 285 -8.42 12.82 -10.10
C ASN A 285 -8.36 12.52 -8.61
N GLY A 286 -9.47 12.04 -8.04
CA GLY A 286 -9.55 11.58 -6.67
C GLY A 286 -10.13 12.64 -5.72
N MET A 287 -9.72 12.59 -4.47
CA MET A 287 -10.19 13.49 -3.41
C MET A 287 -9.63 14.92 -3.60
N PRO A 288 -10.26 15.95 -2.99
CA PRO A 288 -9.65 17.27 -2.89
C PRO A 288 -8.21 17.19 -2.41
N LEU A 289 -7.34 18.05 -2.94
CA LEU A 289 -5.89 17.91 -2.87
C LEU A 289 -5.35 17.61 -1.47
N MET A 290 -5.86 18.33 -0.45
CA MET A 290 -5.41 18.22 0.94
C MET A 290 -6.17 17.15 1.77
N GLU A 291 -7.23 16.57 1.22
CA GLU A 291 -8.01 15.50 1.87
C GLU A 291 -7.53 14.11 1.45
N GLY A 292 -6.96 14.00 0.24
CA GLY A 292 -6.34 12.78 -0.25
C GLY A 292 -4.94 12.55 0.32
N ALA A 293 -4.37 11.37 0.08
CA ALA A 293 -3.05 10.99 0.57
C ALA A 293 -1.96 12.00 0.15
N PRO A 294 -1.00 12.34 1.05
CA PRO A 294 -0.03 13.40 0.80
C PRO A 294 0.95 13.07 -0.33
N HIS A 295 1.16 11.79 -0.60
CA HIS A 295 2.22 11.28 -1.46
C HIS A 295 1.76 10.78 -2.83
N ILE A 296 0.47 10.88 -3.17
CA ILE A 296 -0.07 10.37 -4.44
C ILE A 296 -0.91 11.45 -5.12
N MET A 297 -0.67 11.62 -6.43
CA MET A 297 -1.51 12.38 -7.34
C MET A 297 -1.82 11.54 -8.58
N SER A 298 -3.08 11.49 -8.97
CA SER A 298 -3.54 10.93 -10.24
C SER A 298 -3.90 12.07 -11.18
N VAL A 299 -3.28 12.11 -12.35
CA VAL A 299 -3.38 13.25 -13.26
C VAL A 299 -3.74 12.78 -14.66
N THR A 300 -4.87 13.26 -15.19
CA THR A 300 -5.28 13.03 -16.58
C THR A 300 -4.79 14.18 -17.46
N PHE A 301 -3.94 13.89 -18.43
CA PHE A 301 -3.51 14.83 -19.47
C PHE A 301 -4.36 14.60 -20.72
N HIS A 302 -5.49 15.31 -20.84
CA HIS A 302 -6.42 15.08 -21.94
C HIS A 302 -5.75 15.17 -23.31
N GLY A 303 -6.00 14.17 -24.15
CA GLY A 303 -5.44 14.06 -25.50
C GLY A 303 -3.98 13.58 -25.57
N VAL A 304 -3.40 13.12 -24.44
CA VAL A 304 -2.04 12.58 -24.40
C VAL A 304 -2.08 11.16 -23.82
N ARG A 305 -1.57 10.17 -24.55
CA ARG A 305 -1.49 8.79 -24.03
C ARG A 305 -0.44 8.70 -22.94
N SER A 306 -0.82 8.14 -21.80
CA SER A 306 0.04 8.03 -20.60
C SER A 306 1.37 7.32 -20.87
N GLU A 307 1.38 6.26 -21.67
CA GLU A 307 2.60 5.52 -22.02
C GLU A 307 3.58 6.37 -22.85
N VAL A 308 3.05 7.13 -23.81
CA VAL A 308 3.89 8.01 -24.64
C VAL A 308 4.48 9.13 -23.78
N LEU A 309 3.67 9.70 -22.89
CA LEU A 309 4.13 10.71 -21.94
C LEU A 309 5.24 10.18 -21.03
N LEU A 310 5.05 8.99 -20.45
CA LEU A 310 6.00 8.34 -19.56
C LEU A 310 7.37 8.18 -20.26
N HIS A 311 7.40 7.55 -21.43
CA HIS A 311 8.66 7.33 -22.16
C HIS A 311 9.31 8.63 -22.62
N THR A 312 8.52 9.67 -22.96
CA THR A 312 9.08 10.97 -23.32
C THR A 312 9.71 11.66 -22.10
N LEU A 313 9.12 11.52 -20.90
CA LEU A 313 9.67 12.09 -19.68
C LEU A 313 10.94 11.38 -19.20
N GLU A 314 11.06 10.07 -19.44
CA GLU A 314 12.30 9.32 -19.17
C GLU A 314 13.53 9.92 -19.88
N GLU A 315 13.37 10.48 -21.10
CA GLU A 315 14.45 11.16 -21.82
C GLU A 315 14.95 12.43 -21.10
N PHE A 316 14.10 13.01 -20.23
CA PHE A 316 14.46 14.12 -19.35
C PHE A 316 14.93 13.65 -17.97
N GLY A 317 15.00 12.32 -17.70
CA GLY A 317 15.32 11.79 -16.38
C GLY A 317 14.19 11.98 -15.35
N VAL A 318 12.94 12.12 -15.81
CA VAL A 318 11.74 12.23 -14.97
C VAL A 318 10.98 10.92 -15.01
N TYR A 319 10.82 10.28 -13.86
CA TYR A 319 10.19 8.96 -13.71
C TYR A 319 8.85 9.09 -12.99
N ILE A 320 7.76 8.78 -13.71
CA ILE A 320 6.38 8.71 -13.22
C ILE A 320 5.77 7.35 -13.58
N SER A 321 4.55 7.06 -13.17
CA SER A 321 3.87 5.81 -13.51
C SER A 321 2.62 6.07 -14.38
N ALA A 322 2.38 5.20 -15.35
CA ALA A 322 1.04 5.06 -15.94
C ALA A 322 0.18 4.27 -14.95
N GLY A 323 -1.03 4.75 -14.61
CA GLY A 323 -1.91 4.19 -13.58
C GLY A 323 -2.18 2.67 -13.65
N SER A 324 -1.90 2.05 -14.80
CA SER A 324 -2.08 0.61 -15.06
C SER A 324 -0.78 -0.22 -15.04
N ALA A 325 0.34 0.32 -14.52
CA ALA A 325 1.69 -0.24 -14.68
C ALA A 325 1.98 -1.56 -13.93
N CYS A 326 1.05 -2.12 -13.16
CA CYS A 326 1.29 -3.34 -12.35
C CYS A 326 0.95 -4.67 -13.01
N SER A 327 0.59 -4.74 -14.28
CA SER A 327 0.29 -6.01 -14.93
C SER A 327 1.17 -6.28 -16.16
N SER A 328 2.12 -7.20 -15.97
CA SER A 328 2.89 -7.85 -17.02
C SER A 328 2.04 -8.21 -18.26
N HIS A 329 2.46 -7.73 -19.45
CA HIS A 329 2.13 -8.23 -20.79
C HIS A 329 0.67 -8.22 -21.31
N LYS A 330 -0.38 -7.95 -20.51
CA LYS A 330 -1.74 -7.74 -21.01
C LYS A 330 -2.30 -6.44 -20.45
N ARG A 331 -2.43 -5.45 -21.31
CA ARG A 331 -2.97 -4.11 -21.02
C ARG A 331 -4.44 -4.22 -20.61
N LYS A 332 -4.71 -4.28 -19.31
CA LYS A 332 -6.07 -4.06 -18.80
C LYS A 332 -6.16 -2.60 -18.34
N PRO A 333 -7.24 -1.88 -18.66
CA PRO A 333 -7.47 -0.55 -18.13
C PRO A 333 -7.51 -0.59 -16.60
N SER A 334 -7.15 0.52 -15.95
CA SER A 334 -7.20 0.64 -14.49
C SER A 334 -8.60 0.33 -13.97
N ALA A 335 -8.69 -0.65 -13.06
CA ALA A 335 -9.95 -0.99 -12.40
C ALA A 335 -10.41 0.17 -11.49
N THR A 336 -9.49 0.81 -10.80
CA THR A 336 -9.75 1.97 -9.94
C THR A 336 -10.37 3.13 -10.72
N LEU A 337 -9.70 3.61 -11.77
CA LEU A 337 -10.21 4.73 -12.58
C LEU A 337 -11.54 4.40 -13.27
N THR A 338 -11.71 3.13 -13.70
CA THR A 338 -12.96 2.65 -14.28
C THR A 338 -14.08 2.63 -13.23
N ALA A 339 -13.81 2.15 -12.01
CA ALA A 339 -14.78 2.12 -10.91
C ALA A 339 -15.19 3.54 -10.46
N MET A 340 -14.30 4.53 -10.59
CA MET A 340 -14.59 5.95 -10.34
C MET A 340 -15.45 6.58 -11.46
N GLY A 341 -15.65 5.90 -12.59
CA GLY A 341 -16.46 6.38 -13.71
C GLY A 341 -15.72 7.19 -14.78
N LEU A 342 -14.38 7.15 -14.80
CA LEU A 342 -13.61 7.81 -15.84
C LEU A 342 -13.87 7.15 -17.20
N SER A 343 -13.91 7.97 -18.26
CA SER A 343 -14.00 7.46 -19.64
C SER A 343 -12.74 6.65 -20.01
N ARG A 344 -12.87 5.75 -20.96
CA ARG A 344 -11.71 4.97 -21.45
C ARG A 344 -10.57 5.87 -21.94
N ALA A 345 -10.90 6.98 -22.60
CA ALA A 345 -9.92 7.93 -23.10
C ALA A 345 -9.17 8.61 -21.94
N ASP A 346 -9.87 8.95 -20.85
CA ASP A 346 -9.25 9.54 -19.67
C ASP A 346 -8.39 8.52 -18.93
N VAL A 347 -8.85 7.26 -18.80
CA VAL A 347 -8.05 6.18 -18.21
C VAL A 347 -6.72 5.98 -18.97
N GLU A 348 -6.76 5.99 -20.31
CA GLU A 348 -5.57 5.86 -21.17
C GLU A 348 -4.67 7.09 -21.15
N SER A 349 -5.16 8.23 -20.64
CA SER A 349 -4.45 9.52 -20.55
C SER A 349 -4.03 9.88 -19.13
N THR A 350 -4.26 8.99 -18.16
CA THR A 350 -3.98 9.23 -16.74
C THR A 350 -2.64 8.64 -16.33
N VAL A 351 -1.86 9.44 -15.62
CA VAL A 351 -0.61 9.04 -14.95
C VAL A 351 -0.71 9.22 -13.44
N ARG A 352 0.15 8.52 -12.72
CA ARG A 352 0.35 8.73 -11.29
C ARG A 352 1.70 9.37 -11.05
N ILE A 353 1.70 10.43 -10.24
CA ILE A 353 2.89 11.10 -9.70
C ILE A 353 2.90 10.80 -8.20
N SER A 354 3.99 10.25 -7.68
CA SER A 354 4.06 9.91 -6.27
C SER A 354 5.38 10.31 -5.62
N PHE A 355 5.27 10.97 -4.48
CA PHE A 355 6.34 11.63 -3.74
C PHE A 355 6.85 10.77 -2.58
N CYS A 356 8.06 11.06 -2.13
CA CYS A 356 8.58 10.68 -0.83
C CYS A 356 9.20 11.89 -0.12
N GLU A 357 9.57 11.73 1.13
CA GLU A 357 10.15 12.79 1.94
C GLU A 357 11.54 13.28 1.48
N GLU A 358 12.19 12.53 0.60
CA GLU A 358 13.48 12.93 0.02
C GLU A 358 13.33 13.77 -1.25
N ASN A 359 12.12 13.85 -1.86
CA ASN A 359 11.90 14.71 -3.02
C ASN A 359 12.00 16.19 -2.66
N THR A 360 12.46 16.99 -3.60
CA THR A 360 12.69 18.42 -3.43
C THR A 360 11.77 19.27 -4.30
N PHE A 361 11.64 20.57 -3.98
CA PHE A 361 10.90 21.52 -4.80
C PHE A 361 11.56 21.73 -6.16
N GLU A 362 12.89 21.66 -6.24
CA GLU A 362 13.67 21.76 -7.47
C GLU A 362 13.35 20.61 -8.43
N GLU A 363 13.17 19.38 -7.91
CA GLU A 363 12.72 18.22 -8.70
C GLU A 363 11.31 18.42 -9.23
N VAL A 364 10.39 18.97 -8.41
CA VAL A 364 9.03 19.31 -8.83
C VAL A 364 9.04 20.34 -9.95
N ASP A 365 9.80 21.43 -9.79
CA ASP A 365 9.91 22.49 -10.80
C ASP A 365 10.52 21.96 -12.11
N TYR A 366 11.53 21.08 -12.01
CA TYR A 366 12.14 20.41 -13.16
C TYR A 366 11.14 19.51 -13.91
N CYS A 367 10.35 18.72 -13.18
CA CYS A 367 9.30 17.89 -13.76
C CYS A 367 8.25 18.75 -14.48
N LEU A 368 7.82 19.86 -13.88
CA LEU A 368 6.87 20.81 -14.48
C LEU A 368 7.42 21.45 -15.76
N GLU A 369 8.71 21.79 -15.79
CA GLU A 369 9.39 22.29 -17.00
C GLU A 369 9.38 21.23 -18.12
N ALA A 370 9.73 19.98 -17.80
CA ALA A 370 9.69 18.86 -18.74
C ALA A 370 8.28 18.63 -19.28
N LEU A 371 7.26 18.63 -18.42
CA LEU A 371 5.84 18.52 -18.81
C LEU A 371 5.42 19.70 -19.71
N GLY A 372 5.82 20.92 -19.39
CA GLY A 372 5.52 22.12 -20.19
C GLY A 372 6.06 22.07 -21.62
N LYS A 373 7.20 21.40 -21.83
CA LYS A 373 7.79 21.16 -23.16
C LYS A 373 7.07 19.99 -23.88
N THR A 374 6.78 18.93 -23.16
CA THR A 374 6.32 17.65 -23.70
C THR A 374 4.84 17.66 -24.09
N ILE A 375 3.95 18.14 -23.20
CA ILE A 375 2.50 18.08 -23.39
C ILE A 375 2.03 18.77 -24.68
N PRO A 376 2.44 20.05 -24.98
CA PRO A 376 2.03 20.71 -26.21
C PRO A 376 2.53 19.98 -27.48
N MET A 377 3.72 19.38 -27.41
CA MET A 377 4.28 18.59 -28.51
C MET A 377 3.43 17.35 -28.76
N LEU A 378 3.16 16.54 -27.76
CA LEU A 378 2.40 15.31 -27.87
C LEU A 378 0.96 15.54 -28.36
N ARG A 379 0.29 16.59 -27.88
CA ARG A 379 -1.06 16.98 -28.36
C ARG A 379 -1.12 17.32 -29.83
N ARG A 380 -0.05 17.87 -30.43
CA ARG A 380 0.01 18.13 -31.89
C ARG A 380 0.04 16.85 -32.70
N TYR A 381 0.69 15.79 -32.19
CA TYR A 381 0.76 14.50 -32.87
C TYR A 381 -0.53 13.68 -32.72
N ALA A 382 -1.24 13.79 -31.61
CA ALA A 382 -2.49 13.10 -31.36
C ALA A 382 -3.68 13.62 -32.23
N ARG A 383 -3.57 14.85 -32.78
CA ARG A 383 -4.60 15.46 -33.66
C ARG A 383 -4.44 15.10 -35.13
N ARG A 384 -3.46 14.30 -35.50
CA ARG A 384 -3.24 13.76 -36.86
C ARG A 384 -3.60 12.28 -36.91
#